data_18543992c3e13fe3dfe3f38153b12d48
#
_entry.id   18543992c3e13fe3dfe3f38153b12d48
#
_cell.length_a   1.000
_cell.length_b   1.000
_cell.length_c   1.000
_cell.angle_alpha   90.00
_cell.angle_beta   90.00
_cell.angle_gamma   90.00
#
_symmetry.space_group_name_H-M   'P 1'
#
loop_
_entity.id
_entity.type
_entity.pdbx_description
1 polymer ?
#
loop_
_entity_poly.entity_id
_entity_poly.type
_entity_poly.pdbx_seq_one_letter_code
_entity_poly.pdbx_strand_id
1 'polypeptide(L)'
;MEELAAFFPRKYQDFRTKKKIKDLMDGDVCRIDGVVTRIYDNAKFSLQLDDGSGYIYISWFGGCFFKDSFERGALWTFCGKISFYNGQPQMVQPVMVCQGENKLAHIHPCYSKITGMSDKYLSEKISASLSVMAATAAWTEKDAVAKAMGLMERVAAYQEMHRPSSEDSWKKASRRMNFEQIYDFYEALFKRRQNKAFVRAKLMPKREAMDAFIKSLPFELTVDQSKAVESIYDGMNQETPLNALVSGDVGCGKTAVALIAALCARENGGQTIIMAPTLVLAKQHYDEMSNLAGADGIALLTGEAKGKARKKILAGLADGSISILIGTHAVLSPELQFRNLALSIVDEEHRFGAAQKALLSEFDKTGAHHISMTATPIPRSYASSVYGDCLDIITIQTMPKGRKTVITTVDHKRPDVYQKLLEQVKLGH
;
A
#
# COMPACT_ATOMS: atom_id res chain seq x y z
N MET A 1 -23.46 -0.63 0.77
CA MET A 1 -23.78 -0.65 -0.67
C MET A 1 -22.87 0.30 -1.47
N GLU A 2 -22.45 1.44 -0.93
CA GLU A 2 -21.49 2.35 -1.58
C GLU A 2 -20.12 1.70 -1.83
N GLU A 3 -19.68 0.80 -0.95
CA GLU A 3 -18.42 0.07 -1.10
C GLU A 3 -18.31 -0.75 -2.40
N LEU A 4 -19.44 -1.29 -2.89
CA LEU A 4 -19.44 -2.03 -4.16
C LEU A 4 -19.35 -1.12 -5.39
N ALA A 5 -19.87 0.10 -5.31
CA ALA A 5 -19.70 1.09 -6.37
C ALA A 5 -18.22 1.53 -6.51
N ALA A 6 -17.45 1.45 -5.42
CA ALA A 6 -16.01 1.72 -5.44
C ALA A 6 -15.14 0.50 -5.81
N PHE A 7 -15.74 -0.66 -6.08
CA PHE A 7 -15.03 -1.85 -6.54
C PHE A 7 -14.77 -1.78 -8.05
N PHE A 8 -13.79 -0.97 -8.44
CA PHE A 8 -13.49 -0.69 -9.83
C PHE A 8 -12.89 -1.89 -10.59
N PRO A 9 -13.13 -1.96 -11.93
CA PRO A 9 -12.55 -2.99 -12.76
C PRO A 9 -11.01 -2.92 -12.77
N ARG A 10 -10.37 -4.09 -12.79
CA ARG A 10 -8.91 -4.20 -12.90
C ARG A 10 -8.38 -3.92 -14.32
N LYS A 11 -9.20 -4.24 -15.32
CA LYS A 11 -8.89 -4.04 -16.75
C LYS A 11 -10.19 -3.95 -17.54
N TYR A 12 -10.07 -3.54 -18.79
CA TYR A 12 -11.18 -3.46 -19.73
C TYR A 12 -10.86 -4.24 -20.99
N GLN A 13 -11.90 -4.77 -21.63
CA GLN A 13 -11.83 -5.43 -22.94
C GLN A 13 -12.80 -4.70 -23.89
N ASP A 14 -12.26 -4.23 -25.01
CA ASP A 14 -13.05 -3.49 -25.98
C ASP A 14 -13.65 -4.43 -27.03
N PHE A 15 -14.97 -4.61 -26.96
CA PHE A 15 -15.73 -5.44 -27.90
C PHE A 15 -16.60 -4.61 -28.84
N ARG A 16 -16.38 -3.31 -28.96
CA ARG A 16 -17.11 -2.46 -29.91
C ARG A 16 -16.77 -2.78 -31.34
N THR A 17 -15.52 -3.18 -31.61
CA THR A 17 -15.07 -3.53 -32.96
C THR A 17 -15.32 -5.01 -33.23
N LYS A 18 -16.05 -5.29 -34.32
CA LYS A 18 -16.22 -6.63 -34.85
C LYS A 18 -15.04 -6.94 -35.79
N LYS A 19 -14.44 -8.13 -35.66
CA LYS A 19 -13.46 -8.65 -36.59
C LYS A 19 -14.04 -9.78 -37.42
N LYS A 20 -13.61 -9.87 -38.68
CA LYS A 20 -13.88 -11.03 -39.54
C LYS A 20 -12.92 -12.17 -39.19
N ILE A 21 -13.38 -13.40 -39.30
CA ILE A 21 -12.61 -14.58 -38.93
C ILE A 21 -11.30 -14.67 -39.72
N LYS A 22 -11.32 -14.31 -41.03
CA LYS A 22 -10.10 -14.28 -41.88
C LYS A 22 -9.04 -13.28 -41.43
N ASP A 23 -9.40 -12.24 -40.69
CA ASP A 23 -8.53 -11.13 -40.27
C ASP A 23 -8.06 -11.29 -38.80
N LEU A 24 -8.31 -12.46 -38.19
CA LEU A 24 -7.94 -12.74 -36.79
C LEU A 24 -6.44 -13.01 -36.67
N MET A 25 -5.86 -12.49 -35.61
CA MET A 25 -4.49 -12.74 -35.20
C MET A 25 -4.43 -13.37 -33.81
N ASP A 26 -3.35 -14.09 -33.52
CA ASP A 26 -3.14 -14.66 -32.18
C ASP A 26 -3.05 -13.56 -31.14
N GLY A 27 -3.78 -13.75 -30.04
CA GLY A 27 -3.85 -12.77 -28.95
C GLY A 27 -4.90 -11.69 -29.10
N ASP A 28 -5.60 -11.58 -30.25
CA ASP A 28 -6.69 -10.63 -30.44
C ASP A 28 -7.76 -10.77 -29.36
N VAL A 29 -8.25 -9.63 -28.88
CA VAL A 29 -9.44 -9.56 -28.01
C VAL A 29 -10.52 -8.85 -28.80
N CYS A 30 -11.52 -9.58 -29.24
CA CYS A 30 -12.48 -9.06 -30.20
C CYS A 30 -13.89 -9.70 -30.06
N ARG A 31 -14.83 -9.11 -30.79
CA ARG A 31 -16.16 -9.65 -31.03
C ARG A 31 -16.22 -10.29 -32.39
N ILE A 32 -16.86 -11.47 -32.44
CA ILE A 32 -17.13 -12.22 -33.67
C ILE A 32 -18.60 -12.57 -33.69
N ASP A 33 -19.27 -12.27 -34.80
CA ASP A 33 -20.64 -12.70 -35.08
C ASP A 33 -20.59 -13.73 -36.22
N GLY A 34 -21.29 -14.84 -36.07
CA GLY A 34 -21.32 -15.89 -37.09
C GLY A 34 -22.42 -16.91 -36.84
N VAL A 35 -22.63 -17.73 -37.85
CA VAL A 35 -23.63 -18.81 -37.85
C VAL A 35 -23.00 -20.09 -37.29
N VAL A 36 -23.66 -20.77 -36.40
CA VAL A 36 -23.25 -22.09 -35.88
C VAL A 36 -23.42 -23.13 -36.96
N THR A 37 -22.31 -23.66 -37.48
CA THR A 37 -22.31 -24.68 -38.53
C THR A 37 -22.23 -26.09 -37.99
N ARG A 38 -21.48 -26.32 -36.92
CA ARG A 38 -21.34 -27.61 -36.25
C ARG A 38 -21.30 -27.49 -34.73
N ILE A 39 -21.80 -28.51 -34.07
CA ILE A 39 -21.80 -28.63 -32.60
C ILE A 39 -21.13 -29.94 -32.27
N TYR A 40 -20.16 -29.90 -31.35
CA TYR A 40 -19.40 -31.06 -30.85
C TYR A 40 -19.63 -31.15 -29.34
N ASP A 41 -20.26 -32.22 -28.90
CA ASP A 41 -20.54 -32.50 -27.47
C ASP A 41 -19.81 -33.79 -27.07
N ASN A 42 -18.48 -33.71 -27.00
CA ASN A 42 -17.60 -34.83 -26.61
C ASN A 42 -16.99 -34.51 -25.21
N ALA A 43 -15.73 -34.89 -24.99
CA ALA A 43 -14.99 -34.58 -23.76
C ALA A 43 -14.92 -33.08 -23.42
N LYS A 44 -15.01 -32.21 -24.43
CA LYS A 44 -15.23 -30.76 -24.26
C LYS A 44 -16.34 -30.30 -25.19
N PHE A 45 -17.19 -29.42 -24.74
CA PHE A 45 -18.22 -28.79 -25.60
C PHE A 45 -17.55 -27.76 -26.51
N SER A 46 -17.80 -27.83 -27.81
CA SER A 46 -17.30 -26.85 -28.76
C SER A 46 -18.24 -26.63 -29.94
N LEU A 47 -18.16 -25.45 -30.53
CA LEU A 47 -18.91 -25.02 -31.70
C LEU A 47 -17.96 -24.65 -32.83
N GLN A 48 -18.36 -24.89 -34.06
CA GLN A 48 -17.77 -24.26 -35.23
C GLN A 48 -18.68 -23.12 -35.68
N LEU A 49 -18.12 -21.93 -35.78
CA LEU A 49 -18.81 -20.71 -36.17
C LEU A 49 -18.25 -20.24 -37.51
N ASP A 50 -19.14 -19.80 -38.42
CA ASP A 50 -18.79 -19.27 -39.75
C ASP A 50 -19.39 -17.88 -39.92
N ASP A 51 -18.60 -16.90 -40.35
CA ASP A 51 -19.02 -15.53 -40.65
C ASP A 51 -19.03 -15.22 -42.18
N GLY A 52 -18.88 -16.27 -43.02
CA GLY A 52 -18.76 -16.16 -44.45
C GLY A 52 -17.33 -15.84 -44.94
N SER A 53 -16.38 -15.58 -44.06
CA SER A 53 -14.96 -15.35 -44.39
C SER A 53 -14.05 -16.49 -43.96
N GLY A 54 -14.52 -17.37 -43.10
CA GLY A 54 -13.82 -18.50 -42.52
C GLY A 54 -14.54 -19.08 -41.32
N TYR A 55 -13.89 -20.04 -40.66
CA TYR A 55 -14.45 -20.61 -39.43
C TYR A 55 -13.51 -20.49 -38.26
N ILE A 56 -14.13 -20.38 -37.05
CA ILE A 56 -13.47 -20.40 -35.76
C ILE A 56 -14.10 -21.45 -34.86
N TYR A 57 -13.30 -22.07 -33.99
CA TYR A 57 -13.78 -22.96 -32.95
C TYR A 57 -13.99 -22.20 -31.62
N ILE A 58 -15.20 -22.31 -31.08
CA ILE A 58 -15.53 -21.77 -29.76
C ILE A 58 -15.62 -22.94 -28.79
N SER A 59 -14.90 -22.92 -27.67
CA SER A 59 -14.77 -24.08 -26.79
C SER A 59 -14.93 -23.73 -25.32
N TRP A 60 -15.50 -24.65 -24.54
CA TRP A 60 -15.64 -24.56 -23.08
C TRP A 60 -14.98 -25.77 -22.42
N PHE A 61 -14.16 -25.53 -21.39
CA PHE A 61 -13.65 -26.55 -20.49
C PHE A 61 -14.51 -26.61 -19.23
N GLY A 62 -14.84 -27.80 -18.74
CA GLY A 62 -15.66 -27.98 -17.54
C GLY A 62 -17.17 -27.87 -17.75
N GLY A 63 -17.62 -27.90 -19.01
CA GLY A 63 -19.05 -27.86 -19.39
C GLY A 63 -19.56 -26.48 -19.78
N CYS A 64 -20.63 -26.46 -20.55
CA CYS A 64 -21.36 -25.25 -20.95
C CYS A 64 -22.81 -25.36 -20.46
N PHE A 65 -23.19 -24.55 -19.47
CA PHE A 65 -24.50 -24.60 -18.83
C PHE A 65 -25.67 -24.25 -19.77
N PHE A 66 -25.38 -23.60 -20.91
CA PHE A 66 -26.36 -23.18 -21.90
C PHE A 66 -26.15 -23.88 -23.24
N LYS A 67 -25.53 -25.07 -23.24
CA LYS A 67 -25.23 -25.83 -24.47
C LYS A 67 -26.47 -26.15 -25.31
N ASP A 68 -27.61 -26.41 -24.64
CA ASP A 68 -28.86 -26.74 -25.29
C ASP A 68 -29.53 -25.56 -26.01
N SER A 69 -29.02 -24.34 -25.79
CA SER A 69 -29.50 -23.12 -26.48
C SER A 69 -28.86 -22.95 -27.87
N PHE A 70 -27.82 -23.71 -28.21
CA PHE A 70 -27.17 -23.59 -29.50
C PHE A 70 -27.82 -24.48 -30.53
N GLU A 71 -28.27 -23.89 -31.63
CA GLU A 71 -28.84 -24.60 -32.78
C GLU A 71 -27.99 -24.35 -34.02
N ARG A 72 -27.90 -25.36 -34.89
CA ARG A 72 -27.27 -25.20 -36.20
C ARG A 72 -28.07 -24.22 -37.04
N GLY A 73 -27.37 -23.31 -37.75
CA GLY A 73 -27.98 -22.25 -38.53
C GLY A 73 -28.33 -21.00 -37.73
N ALA A 74 -28.25 -21.04 -36.40
CA ALA A 74 -28.50 -19.88 -35.57
C ALA A 74 -27.29 -18.92 -35.56
N LEU A 75 -27.60 -17.62 -35.61
CA LEU A 75 -26.63 -16.55 -35.56
C LEU A 75 -26.28 -16.21 -34.10
N TRP A 76 -25.00 -16.20 -33.78
CA TRP A 76 -24.51 -15.92 -32.42
C TRP A 76 -23.36 -14.93 -32.44
N THR A 77 -23.24 -14.15 -31.37
CA THR A 77 -22.14 -13.23 -31.08
C THR A 77 -21.30 -13.81 -29.93
N PHE A 78 -19.99 -13.86 -30.14
CA PHE A 78 -19.00 -14.27 -29.14
C PHE A 78 -17.97 -13.18 -28.94
N CYS A 79 -17.62 -12.93 -27.67
CA CYS A 79 -16.59 -11.98 -27.29
C CYS A 79 -15.53 -12.68 -26.46
N GLY A 80 -14.27 -12.52 -26.80
CA GLY A 80 -13.19 -13.16 -26.08
C GLY A 80 -11.82 -12.98 -26.73
N LYS A 81 -10.85 -13.69 -26.19
CA LYS A 81 -9.49 -13.72 -26.70
C LYS A 81 -9.33 -14.84 -27.73
N ILE A 82 -8.69 -14.50 -28.84
CA ILE A 82 -8.36 -15.43 -29.91
C ILE A 82 -7.02 -16.11 -29.61
N SER A 83 -6.95 -17.38 -29.90
CA SER A 83 -5.71 -18.17 -29.97
C SER A 83 -5.73 -19.05 -31.21
N PHE A 84 -4.56 -19.50 -31.64
CA PHE A 84 -4.45 -20.42 -32.75
C PHE A 84 -3.95 -21.78 -32.26
N TYR A 85 -4.62 -22.84 -32.69
CA TYR A 85 -4.21 -24.21 -32.42
C TYR A 85 -4.13 -24.99 -33.77
N ASN A 86 -2.97 -25.55 -34.10
CA ASN A 86 -2.71 -26.20 -35.38
C ASN A 86 -3.11 -25.33 -36.60
N GLY A 87 -2.84 -24.02 -36.52
CA GLY A 87 -3.18 -23.08 -37.60
C GLY A 87 -4.66 -22.68 -37.69
N GLN A 88 -5.51 -23.19 -36.81
CA GLN A 88 -6.92 -22.87 -36.79
C GLN A 88 -7.24 -21.87 -35.66
N PRO A 89 -8.02 -20.79 -35.95
CA PRO A 89 -8.43 -19.85 -34.91
C PRO A 89 -9.40 -20.50 -33.94
N GLN A 90 -9.23 -20.23 -32.65
CA GLN A 90 -10.14 -20.65 -31.59
C GLN A 90 -10.35 -19.58 -30.57
N MET A 91 -11.52 -19.59 -29.94
CA MET A 91 -11.84 -18.81 -28.76
C MET A 91 -12.23 -19.77 -27.62
N VAL A 92 -11.42 -19.76 -26.55
CA VAL A 92 -11.62 -20.65 -25.42
C VAL A 92 -12.23 -19.86 -24.28
N GLN A 93 -13.32 -20.37 -23.69
CA GLN A 93 -14.05 -19.74 -22.59
C GLN A 93 -14.42 -18.28 -22.96
N PRO A 94 -15.31 -18.07 -23.95
CA PRO A 94 -15.70 -16.71 -24.33
C PRO A 94 -16.20 -15.94 -23.10
N VAL A 95 -15.83 -14.68 -23.04
CA VAL A 95 -16.18 -13.78 -21.90
C VAL A 95 -17.67 -13.45 -21.92
N MET A 96 -18.21 -13.26 -23.14
CA MET A 96 -19.64 -12.99 -23.34
C MET A 96 -20.15 -13.75 -24.57
N VAL A 97 -21.41 -14.15 -24.48
CA VAL A 97 -22.12 -14.87 -25.53
C VAL A 97 -23.54 -14.38 -25.61
N CYS A 98 -24.04 -14.14 -26.81
CA CYS A 98 -25.42 -13.72 -27.02
C CYS A 98 -25.94 -14.21 -28.36
N GLN A 99 -27.21 -14.60 -28.45
CA GLN A 99 -27.88 -14.91 -29.70
C GLN A 99 -28.22 -13.63 -30.46
N GLY A 100 -27.91 -13.57 -31.76
CA GLY A 100 -28.11 -12.43 -32.65
C GLY A 100 -26.88 -11.51 -32.75
N GLU A 101 -26.97 -10.49 -33.60
CA GLU A 101 -25.89 -9.53 -33.88
C GLU A 101 -25.90 -8.30 -32.96
N ASN A 102 -24.72 -7.71 -32.77
CA ASN A 102 -24.52 -6.35 -32.24
C ASN A 102 -24.93 -6.08 -30.77
N LYS A 103 -25.43 -7.06 -30.04
CA LYS A 103 -25.87 -6.86 -28.65
C LYS A 103 -24.75 -6.66 -27.64
N LEU A 104 -23.52 -7.01 -27.98
CA LEU A 104 -22.36 -7.01 -27.08
C LEU A 104 -21.28 -5.97 -27.44
N ALA A 105 -21.66 -4.96 -28.23
CA ALA A 105 -20.76 -3.90 -28.70
C ALA A 105 -20.48 -2.85 -27.60
N HIS A 106 -19.69 -3.20 -26.60
CA HIS A 106 -19.31 -2.28 -25.51
C HIS A 106 -17.92 -2.56 -24.99
N ILE A 107 -17.41 -1.65 -24.18
CA ILE A 107 -16.19 -1.87 -23.38
C ILE A 107 -16.58 -2.66 -22.14
N HIS A 108 -16.10 -3.89 -22.05
CA HIS A 108 -16.44 -4.82 -20.97
C HIS A 108 -15.50 -4.65 -19.79
N PRO A 109 -16.01 -4.37 -18.56
CA PRO A 109 -15.21 -4.30 -17.35
C PRO A 109 -14.84 -5.69 -16.86
N CYS A 110 -13.58 -5.89 -16.52
CA CYS A 110 -13.08 -7.14 -15.91
C CYS A 110 -12.70 -6.88 -14.46
N TYR A 111 -13.46 -7.47 -13.53
CA TYR A 111 -13.22 -7.31 -12.09
C TYR A 111 -12.25 -8.34 -11.54
N SER A 112 -11.69 -8.07 -10.36
CA SER A 112 -10.97 -9.08 -9.59
C SER A 112 -11.95 -10.15 -9.10
N LYS A 113 -11.53 -11.42 -9.14
CA LYS A 113 -12.37 -12.52 -8.64
C LYS A 113 -12.57 -12.40 -7.12
N ILE A 114 -13.81 -12.54 -6.69
CA ILE A 114 -14.18 -12.66 -5.28
C ILE A 114 -14.60 -14.12 -5.04
N THR A 115 -14.03 -14.75 -4.04
CA THR A 115 -14.34 -16.14 -3.71
C THR A 115 -15.85 -16.29 -3.41
N GLY A 116 -16.49 -17.22 -4.09
CA GLY A 116 -17.94 -17.47 -3.93
C GLY A 116 -18.87 -16.56 -4.74
N MET A 117 -18.33 -15.65 -5.56
CA MET A 117 -19.15 -14.80 -6.44
C MET A 117 -18.84 -15.05 -7.92
N SER A 118 -19.89 -15.22 -8.73
CA SER A 118 -19.76 -15.22 -10.20
C SER A 118 -19.63 -13.78 -10.73
N ASP A 119 -18.94 -13.61 -11.87
CA ASP A 119 -18.76 -12.30 -12.52
C ASP A 119 -20.12 -11.64 -12.87
N LYS A 120 -21.10 -12.44 -13.25
CA LYS A 120 -22.48 -11.97 -13.52
C LYS A 120 -23.14 -11.42 -12.25
N TYR A 121 -23.10 -12.16 -11.15
CA TYR A 121 -23.69 -11.73 -9.88
C TYR A 121 -23.02 -10.45 -9.35
N LEU A 122 -21.68 -10.39 -9.43
CA LEU A 122 -20.92 -9.20 -9.05
C LEU A 122 -21.32 -7.98 -9.90
N SER A 123 -21.41 -8.14 -11.21
CA SER A 123 -21.84 -7.06 -12.14
C SER A 123 -23.26 -6.57 -11.87
N GLU A 124 -24.19 -7.48 -11.53
CA GLU A 124 -25.56 -7.12 -11.14
C GLU A 124 -25.59 -6.32 -9.84
N LYS A 125 -24.83 -6.75 -8.83
CA LYS A 125 -24.73 -6.06 -7.54
C LYS A 125 -24.09 -4.67 -7.67
N ILE A 126 -23.05 -4.54 -8.48
CA ILE A 126 -22.41 -3.25 -8.79
C ILE A 126 -23.43 -2.33 -9.49
N SER A 127 -24.17 -2.85 -10.49
CA SER A 127 -25.20 -2.06 -11.19
C SER A 127 -26.30 -1.57 -10.24
N ALA A 128 -26.76 -2.41 -9.34
CA ALA A 128 -27.73 -2.01 -8.31
C ALA A 128 -27.15 -0.96 -7.36
N SER A 129 -25.88 -1.11 -6.96
CA SER A 129 -25.18 -0.14 -6.10
C SER A 129 -25.04 1.23 -6.78
N LEU A 130 -24.71 1.27 -8.07
CA LEU A 130 -24.66 2.51 -8.87
C LEU A 130 -26.04 3.18 -8.99
N SER A 131 -27.10 2.40 -9.14
CA SER A 131 -28.48 2.93 -9.20
C SER A 131 -28.90 3.57 -7.87
N VAL A 132 -28.56 2.93 -6.74
CA VAL A 132 -28.79 3.48 -5.41
C VAL A 132 -27.96 4.75 -5.22
N MET A 133 -26.69 4.74 -5.59
CA MET A 133 -25.83 5.92 -5.52
C MET A 133 -26.39 7.08 -6.32
N ALA A 134 -26.88 6.83 -7.55
CA ALA A 134 -27.49 7.87 -8.38
C ALA A 134 -28.75 8.48 -7.75
N ALA A 135 -29.53 7.67 -7.01
CA ALA A 135 -30.76 8.12 -6.35
C ALA A 135 -30.53 8.85 -5.01
N THR A 136 -29.42 8.52 -4.31
CA THR A 136 -29.17 8.98 -2.93
C THR A 136 -27.99 9.95 -2.82
N ALA A 137 -27.20 10.16 -3.88
CA ALA A 137 -26.02 11.00 -3.83
C ALA A 137 -26.37 12.45 -3.49
N ALA A 138 -25.96 12.89 -2.30
CA ALA A 138 -26.04 14.28 -1.90
C ALA A 138 -24.83 15.05 -2.45
N TRP A 139 -25.05 16.31 -2.81
CA TRP A 139 -23.99 17.22 -3.19
C TRP A 139 -23.09 17.55 -1.99
N THR A 140 -21.79 17.44 -2.16
CA THR A 140 -20.80 17.66 -1.11
C THR A 140 -19.87 18.82 -1.45
N GLU A 141 -19.11 19.32 -0.46
CA GLU A 141 -18.05 20.31 -0.69
C GLU A 141 -17.00 19.79 -1.69
N LYS A 142 -16.67 18.51 -1.64
CA LYS A 142 -15.81 17.83 -2.61
C LYS A 142 -16.33 17.97 -4.04
N ASP A 143 -17.64 17.87 -4.24
CA ASP A 143 -18.27 18.03 -5.56
C ASP A 143 -18.19 19.48 -6.05
N ALA A 144 -18.29 20.45 -5.15
CA ALA A 144 -18.11 21.85 -5.47
C ALA A 144 -16.69 22.16 -5.96
N VAL A 145 -15.67 21.64 -5.26
CA VAL A 145 -14.27 21.79 -5.66
C VAL A 145 -14.01 21.08 -7.00
N ALA A 146 -14.50 19.86 -7.17
CA ALA A 146 -14.35 19.11 -8.40
C ALA A 146 -14.98 19.85 -9.61
N LYS A 147 -16.16 20.44 -9.43
CA LYS A 147 -16.83 21.26 -10.46
C LYS A 147 -15.99 22.49 -10.82
N ALA A 148 -15.44 23.19 -9.83
CA ALA A 148 -14.58 24.35 -10.05
C ALA A 148 -13.31 23.99 -10.85
N MET A 149 -12.83 22.75 -10.70
CA MET A 149 -11.67 22.20 -11.44
C MET A 149 -12.08 21.62 -12.82
N GLY A 150 -13.31 21.71 -13.23
CA GLY A 150 -13.82 21.17 -14.51
C GLY A 150 -13.79 19.65 -14.58
N LEU A 151 -13.88 18.96 -13.43
CA LEU A 151 -13.91 17.49 -13.38
C LEU A 151 -15.31 16.96 -13.63
N MET A 152 -15.38 15.70 -14.09
CA MET A 152 -16.64 14.99 -14.31
C MET A 152 -17.47 14.94 -13.03
N GLU A 153 -18.79 14.98 -13.16
CA GLU A 153 -19.73 14.81 -12.06
C GLU A 153 -19.53 13.41 -11.42
N ARG A 154 -19.72 13.31 -10.09
CA ARG A 154 -19.36 12.11 -9.32
C ARG A 154 -20.08 10.85 -9.80
N VAL A 155 -21.41 10.91 -9.88
CA VAL A 155 -22.21 9.74 -10.28
C VAL A 155 -21.88 9.31 -11.72
N ALA A 156 -21.75 10.28 -12.63
CA ALA A 156 -21.35 10.02 -14.01
C ALA A 156 -19.95 9.38 -14.09
N ALA A 157 -19.01 9.83 -13.26
CA ALA A 157 -17.68 9.26 -13.20
C ALA A 157 -17.69 7.80 -12.71
N TYR A 158 -18.45 7.48 -11.67
CA TYR A 158 -18.61 6.11 -11.23
C TYR A 158 -19.23 5.21 -12.31
N GLN A 159 -20.24 5.71 -13.03
CA GLN A 159 -20.87 4.98 -14.13
C GLN A 159 -19.87 4.71 -15.26
N GLU A 160 -19.10 5.72 -15.68
CA GLU A 160 -18.07 5.60 -16.73
C GLU A 160 -16.89 4.71 -16.28
N MET A 161 -16.55 4.65 -15.00
CA MET A 161 -15.56 3.69 -14.49
C MET A 161 -16.03 2.25 -14.61
N HIS A 162 -17.32 1.97 -14.49
CA HIS A 162 -17.86 0.61 -14.61
C HIS A 162 -18.31 0.26 -16.02
N ARG A 163 -18.78 1.23 -16.80
CA ARG A 163 -19.28 1.05 -18.18
C ARG A 163 -18.81 2.20 -19.06
N PRO A 164 -17.53 2.21 -19.46
CA PRO A 164 -16.99 3.28 -20.27
C PRO A 164 -17.71 3.40 -21.61
N SER A 165 -18.19 4.58 -21.94
CA SER A 165 -18.75 4.88 -23.25
C SER A 165 -17.65 5.06 -24.31
N SER A 166 -16.49 5.58 -23.88
CA SER A 166 -15.30 5.78 -24.71
C SER A 166 -14.04 5.77 -23.85
N GLU A 167 -12.88 5.68 -24.48
CA GLU A 167 -11.60 5.82 -23.80
C GLU A 167 -11.42 7.22 -23.19
N ASP A 168 -11.90 8.25 -23.87
CA ASP A 168 -11.84 9.64 -23.37
C ASP A 168 -12.74 9.84 -22.13
N SER A 169 -13.94 9.30 -22.16
CA SER A 169 -14.85 9.32 -20.99
C SER A 169 -14.26 8.58 -19.82
N TRP A 170 -13.63 7.42 -20.05
CA TRP A 170 -12.91 6.67 -19.01
C TRP A 170 -11.77 7.49 -18.42
N LYS A 171 -10.95 8.16 -19.24
CA LYS A 171 -9.87 9.03 -18.77
C LYS A 171 -10.39 10.16 -17.89
N LYS A 172 -11.50 10.79 -18.28
CA LYS A 172 -12.16 11.85 -17.49
C LYS A 172 -12.68 11.30 -16.15
N ALA A 173 -13.33 10.14 -16.18
CA ALA A 173 -13.81 9.46 -14.98
C ALA A 173 -12.66 9.08 -14.04
N SER A 174 -11.59 8.48 -14.56
CA SER A 174 -10.38 8.12 -13.82
C SER A 174 -9.74 9.35 -13.15
N ARG A 175 -9.68 10.49 -13.87
CA ARG A 175 -9.19 11.75 -13.31
C ARG A 175 -10.05 12.23 -12.14
N ARG A 176 -11.39 12.07 -12.22
CA ARG A 176 -12.29 12.37 -11.10
C ARG A 176 -12.05 11.44 -9.91
N MET A 177 -11.87 10.14 -10.12
CA MET A 177 -11.61 9.19 -9.04
C MET A 177 -10.26 9.47 -8.34
N ASN A 178 -9.22 9.76 -9.10
CA ASN A 178 -7.93 10.16 -8.55
C ASN A 178 -8.04 11.43 -7.69
N PHE A 179 -8.82 12.42 -8.15
CA PHE A 179 -9.10 13.62 -7.37
C PHE A 179 -9.79 13.27 -6.04
N GLU A 180 -10.81 12.39 -6.06
CA GLU A 180 -11.51 12.01 -4.82
C GLU A 180 -10.58 11.36 -3.80
N GLN A 181 -9.71 10.44 -4.23
CA GLN A 181 -8.73 9.80 -3.35
C GLN A 181 -7.76 10.82 -2.74
N ILE A 182 -7.28 11.75 -3.54
CA ILE A 182 -6.38 12.83 -3.09
C ILE A 182 -7.12 13.76 -2.13
N TYR A 183 -8.34 14.16 -2.45
CA TYR A 183 -9.16 15.04 -1.60
C TYR A 183 -9.44 14.38 -0.23
N ASP A 184 -9.87 13.12 -0.22
CA ASP A 184 -10.14 12.38 1.02
C ASP A 184 -8.89 12.23 1.88
N PHE A 185 -7.74 12.01 1.25
CA PHE A 185 -6.46 11.97 1.93
C PHE A 185 -6.14 13.31 2.61
N TYR A 186 -6.25 14.44 1.88
CA TYR A 186 -6.00 15.76 2.46
C TYR A 186 -7.04 16.16 3.51
N GLU A 187 -8.31 15.83 3.29
CA GLU A 187 -9.37 16.06 4.29
C GLU A 187 -9.07 15.30 5.59
N ALA A 188 -8.66 14.05 5.49
CA ALA A 188 -8.26 13.25 6.66
C ALA A 188 -7.04 13.86 7.39
N LEU A 189 -6.04 14.33 6.64
CA LEU A 189 -4.88 15.03 7.21
C LEU A 189 -5.29 16.33 7.92
N PHE A 190 -6.16 17.10 7.30
CA PHE A 190 -6.63 18.37 7.86
C PHE A 190 -7.45 18.15 9.14
N LYS A 191 -8.35 17.18 9.16
CA LYS A 191 -9.10 16.77 10.35
C LYS A 191 -8.15 16.29 11.46
N ARG A 192 -7.12 15.52 11.11
CA ARG A 192 -6.10 15.08 12.07
C ARG A 192 -5.34 16.25 12.67
N ARG A 193 -4.99 17.25 11.86
CA ARG A 193 -4.33 18.48 12.33
C ARG A 193 -5.20 19.27 13.29
N GLN A 194 -6.48 19.47 12.96
CA GLN A 194 -7.42 20.16 13.86
C GLN A 194 -7.57 19.43 15.20
N ASN A 195 -7.69 18.11 15.17
CA ASN A 195 -7.79 17.30 16.39
C ASN A 195 -6.51 17.34 17.23
N LYS A 196 -5.32 17.39 16.61
CA LYS A 196 -4.03 17.55 17.32
C LYS A 196 -3.89 18.91 17.99
N ALA A 197 -4.45 19.98 17.44
CA ALA A 197 -4.39 21.31 18.04
C ALA A 197 -5.06 21.40 19.44
N PHE A 198 -5.90 20.42 19.80
CA PHE A 198 -6.54 20.34 21.11
C PHE A 198 -5.77 19.46 22.11
N VAL A 199 -4.74 18.73 21.68
CA VAL A 199 -3.95 17.84 22.56
C VAL A 199 -2.66 18.56 22.95
N ARG A 200 -2.48 18.84 24.25
CA ARG A 200 -1.25 19.42 24.76
C ARG A 200 -0.11 18.40 24.74
N ALA A 201 1.05 18.81 24.25
CA ALA A 201 2.24 18.02 24.24
C ALA A 201 2.77 17.75 25.66
N LYS A 202 3.46 16.64 25.82
CA LYS A 202 4.25 16.32 27.00
C LYS A 202 5.64 16.96 26.85
N LEU A 203 5.80 18.18 27.35
CA LEU A 203 7.05 18.93 27.21
C LEU A 203 8.25 18.21 27.83
N MET A 204 9.39 18.32 27.20
CA MET A 204 10.66 17.64 27.58
C MET A 204 11.79 18.65 27.76
N PRO A 205 11.71 19.59 28.73
CA PRO A 205 12.66 20.70 28.86
C PRO A 205 14.04 20.28 29.38
N LYS A 206 14.15 19.13 30.09
CA LYS A 206 15.42 18.63 30.62
C LYS A 206 16.23 17.98 29.51
N ARG A 207 17.49 18.36 29.39
CA ARG A 207 18.42 17.85 28.36
C ARG A 207 19.82 17.46 28.91
N GLU A 208 20.04 17.60 30.21
CA GLU A 208 21.36 17.38 30.80
C GLU A 208 21.86 15.95 30.60
N ALA A 209 20.97 14.93 30.79
CA ALA A 209 21.32 13.54 30.57
C ALA A 209 21.51 13.25 29.06
N MET A 210 20.70 13.88 28.21
CA MET A 210 20.86 13.81 26.77
C MET A 210 22.22 14.34 26.32
N ASP A 211 22.63 15.53 26.77
CA ASP A 211 23.92 16.15 26.45
C ASP A 211 25.10 15.34 27.03
N ALA A 212 24.96 14.80 28.23
CA ALA A 212 25.96 13.93 28.83
C ALA A 212 26.10 12.61 28.04
N PHE A 213 24.99 12.04 27.60
CA PHE A 213 25.01 10.84 26.75
C PHE A 213 25.67 11.09 25.41
N ILE A 214 25.36 12.20 24.71
CA ILE A 214 25.99 12.56 23.44
C ILE A 214 27.51 12.65 23.60
N LYS A 215 27.99 13.23 24.70
CA LYS A 215 29.44 13.32 25.00
C LYS A 215 30.08 11.96 25.32
N SER A 216 29.29 10.98 25.81
CA SER A 216 29.77 9.65 26.15
C SER A 216 29.78 8.67 24.96
N LEU A 217 29.20 9.04 23.82
CA LEU A 217 29.19 8.19 22.65
C LEU A 217 30.61 7.85 22.18
N PRO A 218 30.88 6.61 21.73
CA PRO A 218 32.17 6.22 21.20
C PRO A 218 32.52 6.81 19.83
N PHE A 219 31.66 7.69 19.32
CA PHE A 219 31.82 8.36 18.05
C PHE A 219 31.22 9.78 18.12
N GLU A 220 31.69 10.66 17.27
CA GLU A 220 31.10 11.98 17.10
C GLU A 220 29.88 11.94 16.19
N LEU A 221 28.81 12.65 16.57
CA LEU A 221 27.66 12.84 15.69
C LEU A 221 28.07 13.63 14.46
N THR A 222 27.53 13.26 13.30
CA THR A 222 27.67 14.08 12.09
C THR A 222 26.88 15.39 12.23
N VAL A 223 27.19 16.37 11.39
CA VAL A 223 26.49 17.66 11.39
C VAL A 223 24.97 17.48 11.22
N ASP A 224 24.56 16.56 10.33
CA ASP A 224 23.15 16.32 10.12
C ASP A 224 22.48 15.57 11.27
N GLN A 225 23.18 14.64 11.91
CA GLN A 225 22.68 13.96 13.12
C GLN A 225 22.51 14.97 14.26
N SER A 226 23.48 15.87 14.48
CA SER A 226 23.36 16.89 15.51
C SER A 226 22.19 17.83 15.24
N LYS A 227 22.00 18.29 13.99
CA LYS A 227 20.84 19.09 13.60
C LYS A 227 19.52 18.32 13.81
N ALA A 228 19.49 17.02 13.49
CA ALA A 228 18.32 16.18 13.68
C ALA A 228 17.95 16.07 15.17
N VAL A 229 18.93 15.88 16.05
CA VAL A 229 18.73 15.83 17.51
C VAL A 229 18.17 17.17 18.01
N GLU A 230 18.75 18.30 17.63
CA GLU A 230 18.25 19.62 18.05
C GLU A 230 16.83 19.88 17.53
N SER A 231 16.55 19.57 16.26
CA SER A 231 15.22 19.75 15.69
C SER A 231 14.16 18.90 16.40
N ILE A 232 14.50 17.66 16.79
CA ILE A 232 13.62 16.81 17.57
C ILE A 232 13.42 17.37 18.98
N TYR A 233 14.48 17.79 19.64
CA TYR A 233 14.41 18.38 20.96
C TYR A 233 13.53 19.63 20.98
N ASP A 234 13.76 20.56 20.04
CA ASP A 234 12.95 21.78 19.90
C ASP A 234 11.48 21.44 19.63
N GLY A 235 11.22 20.45 18.76
CA GLY A 235 9.87 19.99 18.45
C GLY A 235 9.17 19.34 19.67
N MET A 236 9.90 18.62 20.53
CA MET A 236 9.36 18.04 21.75
C MET A 236 9.09 19.07 22.85
N ASN A 237 9.49 20.32 22.66
CA ASN A 237 9.24 21.44 23.57
C ASN A 237 8.23 22.47 23.03
N GLN A 238 7.47 22.11 21.98
CA GLN A 238 6.33 22.88 21.48
C GLN A 238 5.05 22.52 22.24
N GLU A 239 4.04 23.39 22.19
CA GLU A 239 2.74 23.13 22.81
C GLU A 239 1.98 21.98 22.16
N THR A 240 2.24 21.70 20.90
CA THR A 240 1.64 20.59 20.15
C THR A 240 2.60 19.41 20.05
N PRO A 241 2.11 18.15 20.07
CA PRO A 241 2.97 17.00 19.95
C PRO A 241 3.75 16.99 18.63
N LEU A 242 5.08 16.78 18.72
CA LEU A 242 5.94 16.59 17.56
C LEU A 242 5.43 15.41 16.71
N ASN A 243 5.42 15.59 15.40
CA ASN A 243 5.21 14.51 14.44
C ASN A 243 6.30 14.63 13.36
N ALA A 244 7.37 13.86 13.51
CA ALA A 244 8.54 13.96 12.67
C ALA A 244 8.81 12.70 11.83
N LEU A 245 9.29 12.92 10.61
CA LEU A 245 9.85 11.87 9.75
C LEU A 245 11.36 12.06 9.63
N VAL A 246 12.12 11.16 10.23
CA VAL A 246 13.58 11.10 10.10
C VAL A 246 13.92 10.23 8.89
N SER A 247 14.38 10.88 7.82
CA SER A 247 14.73 10.24 6.56
C SER A 247 16.26 10.25 6.37
N GLY A 248 16.81 9.13 5.94
CA GLY A 248 18.24 9.01 5.65
C GLY A 248 18.60 7.60 5.21
N ASP A 249 19.69 7.45 4.50
CA ASP A 249 20.14 6.15 3.97
C ASP A 249 20.45 5.14 5.09
N VAL A 250 20.54 3.85 4.73
CA VAL A 250 20.91 2.78 5.66
C VAL A 250 22.30 3.07 6.25
N GLY A 251 22.42 3.05 7.58
CA GLY A 251 23.68 3.31 8.29
C GLY A 251 24.06 4.78 8.43
N CYS A 252 23.16 5.75 8.13
CA CYS A 252 23.40 7.17 8.45
C CYS A 252 23.20 7.50 9.95
N GLY A 253 22.85 6.51 10.78
CA GLY A 253 22.74 6.65 12.24
C GLY A 253 21.38 7.12 12.76
N LYS A 254 20.28 6.85 12.06
CA LYS A 254 18.90 7.14 12.54
C LYS A 254 18.64 6.54 13.92
N THR A 255 19.11 5.32 14.18
CA THR A 255 18.94 4.63 15.47
C THR A 255 19.59 5.40 16.62
N ALA A 256 20.77 6.00 16.40
CA ALA A 256 21.43 6.82 17.43
C ALA A 256 20.59 8.08 17.76
N VAL A 257 20.06 8.75 16.74
CA VAL A 257 19.16 9.90 16.93
C VAL A 257 17.89 9.50 17.67
N ALA A 258 17.30 8.36 17.33
CA ALA A 258 16.13 7.81 18.02
C ALA A 258 16.43 7.48 19.49
N LEU A 259 17.59 6.88 19.79
CA LEU A 259 18.00 6.60 21.16
C LEU A 259 18.18 7.89 21.97
N ILE A 260 18.83 8.89 21.41
CA ILE A 260 19.00 10.20 22.06
C ILE A 260 17.65 10.83 22.42
N ALA A 261 16.68 10.79 21.50
CA ALA A 261 15.33 11.26 21.77
C ALA A 261 14.61 10.46 22.86
N ALA A 262 14.76 9.12 22.86
CA ALA A 262 14.21 8.24 23.89
C ALA A 262 14.83 8.50 25.28
N LEU A 263 16.13 8.79 25.35
CA LEU A 263 16.81 9.16 26.60
C LEU A 263 16.38 10.52 27.11
N CYS A 264 16.14 11.50 26.22
CA CYS A 264 15.53 12.78 26.59
C CYS A 264 14.14 12.57 27.20
N ALA A 265 13.30 11.73 26.60
CA ALA A 265 11.99 11.39 27.16
C ALA A 265 12.11 10.76 28.54
N ARG A 266 13.06 9.82 28.75
CA ARG A 266 13.34 9.16 30.04
C ARG A 266 13.73 10.17 31.12
N GLU A 267 14.62 11.13 30.80
CA GLU A 267 15.06 12.19 31.72
C GLU A 267 13.87 13.05 32.21
N ASN A 268 12.89 13.26 31.35
CA ASN A 268 11.68 13.99 31.67
C ASN A 268 10.55 13.11 32.26
N GLY A 269 10.87 11.89 32.71
CA GLY A 269 9.92 10.96 33.31
C GLY A 269 8.93 10.33 32.33
N GLY A 270 9.22 10.41 31.02
CA GLY A 270 8.45 9.82 29.97
C GLY A 270 8.89 8.39 29.61
N GLN A 271 7.98 7.65 29.03
CA GLN A 271 8.25 6.32 28.46
C GLN A 271 8.19 6.38 26.94
N THR A 272 9.04 5.58 26.31
CA THR A 272 9.17 5.51 24.85
C THR A 272 8.81 4.11 24.32
N ILE A 273 8.04 4.04 23.26
CA ILE A 273 7.87 2.84 22.44
C ILE A 273 8.74 2.96 21.20
N ILE A 274 9.45 1.88 20.84
CA ILE A 274 10.18 1.75 19.59
C ILE A 274 9.66 0.51 18.85
N MET A 275 9.03 0.73 17.71
CA MET A 275 8.46 -0.34 16.90
C MET A 275 9.32 -0.60 15.67
N ALA A 276 9.73 -1.86 15.49
CA ALA A 276 10.44 -2.33 14.31
C ALA A 276 9.59 -3.32 13.50
N PRO A 277 9.75 -3.37 12.16
CA PRO A 277 8.90 -4.20 11.30
C PRO A 277 9.18 -5.70 11.44
N THR A 278 10.36 -6.10 11.90
CA THR A 278 10.75 -7.50 12.04
C THR A 278 11.39 -7.78 13.39
N LEU A 279 11.33 -9.05 13.81
CA LEU A 279 11.98 -9.51 15.04
C LEU A 279 13.48 -9.26 15.04
N VAL A 280 14.14 -9.46 13.90
CA VAL A 280 15.59 -9.25 13.75
C VAL A 280 15.95 -7.80 14.00
N LEU A 281 15.23 -6.86 13.40
CA LEU A 281 15.44 -5.43 13.60
C LEU A 281 15.12 -4.99 15.03
N ALA A 282 14.06 -5.53 15.64
CA ALA A 282 13.74 -5.23 17.04
C ALA A 282 14.85 -5.70 17.99
N LYS A 283 15.41 -6.90 17.78
CA LYS A 283 16.57 -7.40 18.54
C LYS A 283 17.80 -6.53 18.29
N GLN A 284 18.08 -6.18 17.05
CA GLN A 284 19.20 -5.30 16.69
C GLN A 284 19.10 -3.94 17.41
N HIS A 285 17.94 -3.29 17.37
CA HIS A 285 17.72 -2.03 18.09
C HIS A 285 17.88 -2.20 19.60
N TYR A 286 17.37 -3.29 20.17
CA TYR A 286 17.53 -3.59 21.59
C TYR A 286 19.01 -3.75 21.97
N ASP A 287 19.76 -4.55 21.23
CA ASP A 287 21.18 -4.80 21.49
C ASP A 287 22.00 -3.52 21.33
N GLU A 288 21.78 -2.75 20.25
CA GLU A 288 22.47 -1.49 19.97
C GLU A 288 22.20 -0.46 21.08
N MET A 289 20.93 -0.26 21.45
CA MET A 289 20.56 0.69 22.48
C MET A 289 21.02 0.28 23.88
N SER A 290 20.95 -1.02 24.20
CA SER A 290 21.44 -1.55 25.48
C SER A 290 22.96 -1.44 25.61
N ASN A 291 23.69 -1.62 24.52
CA ASN A 291 25.14 -1.46 24.48
C ASN A 291 25.57 0.00 24.67
N LEU A 292 24.83 0.94 24.13
CA LEU A 292 25.14 2.37 24.20
C LEU A 292 24.69 3.03 25.50
N ALA A 293 23.50 2.71 25.99
CA ALA A 293 22.86 3.40 27.12
C ALA A 293 22.72 2.55 28.40
N GLY A 294 23.22 1.30 28.38
CA GLY A 294 22.96 0.31 29.42
C GLY A 294 21.58 -0.34 29.27
N ALA A 295 21.42 -1.53 29.81
CA ALA A 295 20.16 -2.29 29.69
C ALA A 295 19.08 -1.86 30.68
N ASP A 296 19.42 -1.03 31.67
CA ASP A 296 18.48 -0.62 32.71
C ASP A 296 17.33 0.22 32.16
N GLY A 297 16.11 -0.26 32.43
CA GLY A 297 14.89 0.39 31.95
C GLY A 297 14.60 0.19 30.45
N ILE A 298 15.35 -0.66 29.74
CA ILE A 298 15.10 -1.04 28.35
C ILE A 298 14.54 -2.46 28.31
N ALA A 299 13.44 -2.70 27.59
CA ALA A 299 12.85 -4.02 27.44
C ALA A 299 12.54 -4.35 25.99
N LEU A 300 12.65 -5.64 25.64
CA LEU A 300 12.29 -6.17 24.33
C LEU A 300 10.97 -6.98 24.43
N LEU A 301 9.94 -6.57 23.73
CA LEU A 301 8.66 -7.27 23.64
C LEU A 301 8.40 -7.79 22.23
N THR A 302 8.40 -9.10 22.09
CA THR A 302 8.12 -9.80 20.84
C THR A 302 7.01 -10.82 21.04
N GLY A 303 6.49 -11.40 19.95
CA GLY A 303 5.51 -12.47 20.02
C GLY A 303 6.02 -13.74 20.75
N GLU A 304 7.34 -13.88 20.93
CA GLU A 304 7.98 -14.99 21.67
C GLU A 304 7.92 -14.78 23.18
N ALA A 305 7.75 -13.55 23.67
CA ALA A 305 7.69 -13.26 25.10
C ALA A 305 6.38 -13.77 25.70
N LYS A 306 6.46 -14.84 26.50
CA LYS A 306 5.29 -15.51 27.12
C LYS A 306 5.44 -15.62 28.64
N GLY A 307 4.33 -15.86 29.32
CA GLY A 307 4.31 -16.21 30.75
C GLY A 307 4.93 -15.14 31.66
N LYS A 308 5.88 -15.55 32.51
CA LYS A 308 6.50 -14.69 33.52
C LYS A 308 7.27 -13.49 32.93
N ALA A 309 7.95 -13.69 31.80
CA ALA A 309 8.71 -12.62 31.15
C ALA A 309 7.77 -11.49 30.65
N ARG A 310 6.67 -11.85 29.98
CA ARG A 310 5.68 -10.88 29.55
C ARG A 310 5.04 -10.13 30.73
N LYS A 311 4.66 -10.85 31.81
CA LYS A 311 4.11 -10.23 33.01
C LYS A 311 5.07 -9.22 33.65
N LYS A 312 6.38 -9.52 33.70
CA LYS A 312 7.39 -8.60 34.21
C LYS A 312 7.48 -7.33 33.37
N ILE A 313 7.41 -7.44 32.06
CA ILE A 313 7.41 -6.27 31.15
C ILE A 313 6.16 -5.42 31.38
N LEU A 314 4.97 -6.04 31.44
CA LEU A 314 3.71 -5.33 31.69
C LEU A 314 3.75 -4.58 33.04
N ALA A 315 4.20 -5.21 34.09
CA ALA A 315 4.35 -4.58 35.40
C ALA A 315 5.34 -3.41 35.37
N GLY A 316 6.51 -3.59 34.73
CA GLY A 316 7.52 -2.54 34.62
C GLY A 316 7.11 -1.35 33.74
N LEU A 317 6.18 -1.54 32.79
CA LEU A 317 5.58 -0.43 32.06
C LEU A 317 4.58 0.35 32.92
N ALA A 318 3.77 -0.38 33.70
CA ALA A 318 2.75 0.22 34.53
C ALA A 318 3.34 0.99 35.73
N ASP A 319 4.44 0.50 36.34
CA ASP A 319 5.13 1.19 37.43
C ASP A 319 6.16 2.23 36.96
N GLY A 320 6.55 2.19 35.67
CA GLY A 320 7.50 3.13 35.05
C GLY A 320 8.97 2.71 35.19
N SER A 321 9.27 1.53 35.72
CA SER A 321 10.65 1.00 35.80
C SER A 321 11.21 0.65 34.40
N ILE A 322 10.35 0.36 33.43
CA ILE A 322 10.70 0.26 32.01
C ILE A 322 10.40 1.60 31.36
N SER A 323 11.43 2.29 30.90
CA SER A 323 11.35 3.59 30.24
C SER A 323 11.38 3.48 28.71
N ILE A 324 11.99 2.43 28.16
CA ILE A 324 12.08 2.19 26.71
C ILE A 324 11.60 0.76 26.40
N LEU A 325 10.53 0.65 25.65
CA LEU A 325 10.00 -0.61 25.16
C LEU A 325 10.29 -0.75 23.66
N ILE A 326 11.04 -1.77 23.29
CA ILE A 326 11.37 -2.08 21.89
C ILE A 326 10.63 -3.35 21.50
N GLY A 327 10.09 -3.42 20.28
CA GLY A 327 9.49 -4.65 19.81
C GLY A 327 8.88 -4.55 18.41
N THR A 328 8.15 -5.60 18.07
CA THR A 328 7.39 -5.66 16.81
C THR A 328 5.94 -5.19 17.07
N HIS A 329 4.98 -5.59 16.22
CA HIS A 329 3.55 -5.30 16.44
C HIS A 329 3.02 -5.69 17.85
N ALA A 330 3.73 -6.52 18.59
CA ALA A 330 3.39 -6.88 19.97
C ALA A 330 3.33 -5.67 20.93
N VAL A 331 4.03 -4.57 20.60
CA VAL A 331 4.02 -3.31 21.39
C VAL A 331 2.73 -2.50 21.20
N LEU A 332 1.86 -2.90 20.27
CA LEU A 332 0.55 -2.31 20.05
C LEU A 332 -0.58 -3.08 20.77
N SER A 333 -0.24 -4.06 21.62
CA SER A 333 -1.24 -4.85 22.36
C SER A 333 -2.03 -3.94 23.32
N PRO A 334 -3.39 -4.04 23.35
CA PRO A 334 -4.23 -3.27 24.28
C PRO A 334 -3.95 -3.54 25.77
N GLU A 335 -3.24 -4.63 26.09
CA GLU A 335 -2.84 -4.98 27.46
C GLU A 335 -1.73 -4.09 28.00
N LEU A 336 -1.03 -3.32 27.13
CA LEU A 336 0.07 -2.47 27.55
C LEU A 336 -0.46 -1.21 28.20
N GLN A 337 -0.17 -1.06 29.46
CA GLN A 337 -0.50 0.13 30.23
C GLN A 337 0.80 0.87 30.56
N PHE A 338 0.96 2.06 29.98
CA PHE A 338 2.09 2.93 30.26
C PHE A 338 1.73 3.89 31.40
N ARG A 339 2.64 4.07 32.33
CA ARG A 339 2.50 5.10 33.36
C ARG A 339 2.52 6.50 32.74
N ASN A 340 3.42 6.75 31.79
CA ASN A 340 3.56 8.03 31.12
C ASN A 340 4.17 7.84 29.71
N LEU A 341 3.40 7.33 28.74
CA LEU A 341 3.87 7.27 27.36
C LEU A 341 4.07 8.69 26.83
N ALA A 342 5.29 9.03 26.42
CA ALA A 342 5.66 10.38 26.02
C ALA A 342 6.22 10.43 24.58
N LEU A 343 6.75 9.31 24.07
CA LEU A 343 7.34 9.24 22.74
C LEU A 343 7.02 7.89 22.07
N SER A 344 6.64 7.92 20.82
CA SER A 344 6.54 6.74 19.96
C SER A 344 7.49 6.88 18.77
N ILE A 345 8.30 5.87 18.54
CA ILE A 345 9.27 5.80 17.43
C ILE A 345 8.92 4.58 16.58
N VAL A 346 8.78 4.78 15.29
CA VAL A 346 8.41 3.72 14.34
C VAL A 346 9.46 3.61 13.25
N ASP A 347 10.12 2.47 13.16
CA ASP A 347 11.09 2.22 12.10
C ASP A 347 10.37 1.62 10.87
N GLU A 348 10.67 2.15 9.67
CA GLU A 348 10.11 1.72 8.40
C GLU A 348 8.56 1.65 8.40
N GLU A 349 7.91 2.72 8.83
CA GLU A 349 6.44 2.82 8.97
C GLU A 349 5.65 2.35 7.74
N HIS A 350 6.22 2.48 6.54
CA HIS A 350 5.59 2.04 5.30
C HIS A 350 5.33 0.52 5.23
N ARG A 351 6.00 -0.29 6.05
CA ARG A 351 5.82 -1.75 6.15
C ARG A 351 4.65 -2.16 7.03
N PHE A 352 4.01 -1.22 7.73
CA PHE A 352 2.88 -1.51 8.61
C PHE A 352 1.55 -1.39 7.89
N GLY A 353 0.64 -2.32 8.17
CA GLY A 353 -0.71 -2.34 7.62
C GLY A 353 -1.64 -1.27 8.24
N ALA A 354 -2.78 -1.04 7.62
CA ALA A 354 -3.74 -0.02 8.04
C ALA A 354 -4.23 -0.19 9.50
N ALA A 355 -4.45 -1.42 9.96
CA ALA A 355 -4.86 -1.70 11.33
C ALA A 355 -3.79 -1.29 12.37
N GLN A 356 -2.51 -1.52 12.06
CA GLN A 356 -1.39 -1.14 12.93
C GLN A 356 -1.24 0.38 13.00
N LYS A 357 -1.40 1.06 11.86
CA LYS A 357 -1.38 2.54 11.80
C LYS A 357 -2.54 3.17 12.57
N ALA A 358 -3.71 2.54 12.54
CA ALA A 358 -4.85 2.98 13.34
C ALA A 358 -4.56 2.89 14.86
N LEU A 359 -3.91 1.82 15.33
CA LEU A 359 -3.51 1.68 16.73
C LEU A 359 -2.43 2.69 17.12
N LEU A 360 -1.47 2.98 16.25
CA LEU A 360 -0.48 4.04 16.48
C LEU A 360 -1.14 5.41 16.64
N SER A 361 -2.20 5.70 15.89
CA SER A 361 -2.91 6.97 15.98
C SER A 361 -3.64 7.17 17.35
N GLU A 362 -3.90 6.12 18.10
CA GLU A 362 -4.43 6.25 19.47
C GLU A 362 -3.41 6.91 20.41
N PHE A 363 -2.10 6.73 20.17
CA PHE A 363 -1.07 7.41 20.95
C PHE A 363 -1.07 8.93 20.75
N ASP A 364 -1.52 9.41 19.58
CA ASP A 364 -1.67 10.84 19.32
C ASP A 364 -2.62 11.52 20.33
N LYS A 365 -3.61 10.77 20.85
CA LYS A 365 -4.58 11.27 21.84
C LYS A 365 -4.00 11.47 23.24
N THR A 366 -2.83 10.88 23.51
CA THR A 366 -2.17 10.95 24.82
C THR A 366 -1.24 12.15 24.99
N GLY A 367 -1.03 12.95 23.95
CA GLY A 367 -0.04 14.03 23.93
C GLY A 367 1.40 13.53 23.74
N ALA A 368 1.60 12.26 23.40
CA ALA A 368 2.89 11.70 23.08
C ALA A 368 3.41 12.23 21.75
N HIS A 369 4.72 12.46 21.64
CA HIS A 369 5.39 12.79 20.40
C HIS A 369 5.53 11.54 19.52
N HIS A 370 5.61 11.75 18.21
CA HIS A 370 5.76 10.69 17.23
C HIS A 370 6.94 10.94 16.30
N ILE A 371 7.78 9.93 16.12
CA ILE A 371 8.91 9.94 15.19
C ILE A 371 8.82 8.70 14.30
N SER A 372 8.66 8.89 13.01
CA SER A 372 8.81 7.83 12.01
C SER A 372 10.23 7.86 11.44
N MET A 373 10.83 6.70 11.21
CA MET A 373 12.12 6.58 10.52
C MET A 373 11.96 5.85 9.19
N THR A 374 12.71 6.26 8.17
CA THR A 374 12.73 5.56 6.89
C THR A 374 14.12 5.59 6.24
N ALA A 375 14.49 4.48 5.59
CA ALA A 375 15.69 4.40 4.77
C ALA A 375 15.45 4.85 3.32
N THR A 376 14.19 4.96 2.90
CA THR A 376 13.87 5.47 1.56
C THR A 376 13.82 6.99 1.61
N PRO A 377 14.72 7.70 0.90
CA PRO A 377 14.70 9.15 0.88
C PRO A 377 13.42 9.62 0.16
N ILE A 378 12.59 10.35 0.89
CA ILE A 378 11.44 11.04 0.31
C ILE A 378 11.92 12.47 -0.02
N PRO A 379 11.85 12.92 -1.29
CA PRO A 379 12.22 14.28 -1.63
C PRO A 379 11.41 15.27 -0.76
N ARG A 380 12.11 16.22 -0.14
CA ARG A 380 11.50 17.18 0.79
C ARG A 380 10.34 17.94 0.14
N SER A 381 10.49 18.33 -1.13
CA SER A 381 9.43 18.98 -1.90
C SER A 381 8.18 18.11 -2.05
N TYR A 382 8.36 16.82 -2.29
CA TYR A 382 7.25 15.88 -2.40
C TYR A 382 6.56 15.68 -1.03
N ALA A 383 7.34 15.44 0.01
CA ALA A 383 6.80 15.24 1.36
C ALA A 383 6.07 16.50 1.87
N SER A 384 6.63 17.71 1.65
CA SER A 384 5.95 18.97 1.99
C SER A 384 4.66 19.19 1.18
N SER A 385 4.63 18.75 -0.09
CA SER A 385 3.41 18.83 -0.91
C SER A 385 2.33 17.86 -0.46
N VAL A 386 2.73 16.68 0.03
CA VAL A 386 1.79 15.62 0.45
C VAL A 386 1.30 15.83 1.88
N TYR A 387 2.20 16.15 2.80
CA TYR A 387 1.92 16.20 4.24
C TYR A 387 1.77 17.64 4.77
N GLY A 388 2.20 18.63 3.99
CA GLY A 388 2.19 20.05 4.42
C GLY A 388 2.92 20.25 5.75
N ASP A 389 2.37 21.11 6.60
CA ASP A 389 2.90 21.38 7.96
C ASP A 389 2.50 20.30 8.99
N CYS A 390 1.89 19.17 8.55
CA CYS A 390 1.47 18.10 9.48
C CYS A 390 2.60 17.16 9.87
N LEU A 391 3.77 17.27 9.21
CA LEU A 391 4.90 16.36 9.39
C LEU A 391 6.20 17.14 9.26
N ASP A 392 7.00 17.14 10.32
CA ASP A 392 8.34 17.70 10.32
C ASP A 392 9.32 16.75 9.64
N ILE A 393 9.93 17.18 8.54
CA ILE A 393 10.84 16.33 7.77
C ILE A 393 12.28 16.65 8.14
N ILE A 394 12.92 15.68 8.76
CA ILE A 394 14.31 15.75 9.22
C ILE A 394 15.14 14.79 8.36
N THR A 395 16.08 15.34 7.60
CA THR A 395 16.90 14.54 6.66
C THR A 395 18.33 14.44 7.14
N ILE A 396 18.86 13.21 7.20
CA ILE A 396 20.25 12.89 7.51
C ILE A 396 20.93 12.39 6.24
N GLN A 397 21.78 13.23 5.63
CA GLN A 397 22.50 12.89 4.39
C GLN A 397 23.96 12.50 4.66
N THR A 398 24.57 13.11 5.68
CA THR A 398 25.98 12.87 6.01
C THR A 398 26.18 11.50 6.64
N MET A 399 27.05 10.68 6.04
CA MET A 399 27.42 9.38 6.58
C MET A 399 28.45 9.51 7.68
N PRO A 400 28.40 8.66 8.73
CA PRO A 400 29.44 8.59 9.77
C PRO A 400 30.81 8.26 9.17
N LYS A 401 31.87 8.82 9.77
CA LYS A 401 33.27 8.55 9.40
C LYS A 401 33.58 7.04 9.60
N GLY A 402 34.36 6.45 8.69
CA GLY A 402 34.81 5.06 8.78
C GLY A 402 33.90 4.02 8.10
N ARG A 403 32.80 4.43 7.50
CA ARG A 403 32.01 3.51 6.67
C ARG A 403 32.77 3.14 5.40
N LYS A 404 32.94 1.85 5.15
CA LYS A 404 33.50 1.35 3.90
C LYS A 404 32.56 1.73 2.74
N THR A 405 33.08 2.41 1.75
CA THR A 405 32.33 2.70 0.52
C THR A 405 32.11 1.38 -0.23
N VAL A 406 30.86 1.03 -0.45
CA VAL A 406 30.53 -0.12 -1.29
C VAL A 406 30.71 0.29 -2.74
N ILE A 407 31.75 -0.24 -3.38
CA ILE A 407 32.00 -0.02 -4.80
C ILE A 407 31.25 -1.11 -5.56
N THR A 408 30.23 -0.74 -6.30
CA THR A 408 29.53 -1.65 -7.19
C THR A 408 30.15 -1.54 -8.57
N THR A 409 30.76 -2.62 -9.06
CA THR A 409 31.24 -2.73 -10.43
C THR A 409 30.28 -3.60 -11.24
N VAL A 410 29.85 -3.09 -12.40
CA VAL A 410 29.08 -3.88 -13.37
C VAL A 410 30.07 -4.58 -14.28
N ASP A 411 30.15 -5.90 -14.17
CA ASP A 411 31.00 -6.71 -15.01
C ASP A 411 30.13 -7.51 -16.01
N HIS A 412 30.36 -7.29 -17.31
CA HIS A 412 29.62 -7.99 -18.36
C HIS A 412 30.25 -9.35 -18.74
N LYS A 413 31.41 -9.70 -18.16
CA LYS A 413 32.11 -10.97 -18.43
C LYS A 413 31.78 -12.00 -17.33
N ARG A 414 30.81 -12.86 -17.60
CA ARG A 414 30.36 -13.91 -16.69
C ARG A 414 31.46 -14.78 -16.06
N PRO A 415 32.55 -15.21 -16.78
CA PRO A 415 33.60 -16.01 -16.18
C PRO A 415 34.30 -15.34 -15.00
N ASP A 416 34.58 -14.04 -15.11
CA ASP A 416 35.30 -13.28 -14.06
C ASP A 416 34.44 -13.10 -12.80
N VAL A 417 33.11 -13.03 -12.94
CA VAL A 417 32.18 -12.93 -11.81
C VAL A 417 32.19 -14.20 -11.00
N TYR A 418 32.14 -15.37 -11.63
CA TYR A 418 32.18 -16.67 -10.95
C TYR A 418 33.50 -16.90 -10.23
N GLN A 419 34.61 -16.48 -10.80
CA GLN A 419 35.92 -16.62 -10.19
C GLN A 419 36.05 -15.75 -8.93
N LYS A 420 35.61 -14.48 -8.99
CA LYS A 420 35.54 -13.57 -7.83
C LYS A 420 34.61 -14.11 -6.74
N LEU A 421 33.48 -14.70 -7.11
CA LEU A 421 32.55 -15.28 -6.15
C LEU A 421 33.17 -16.48 -5.42
N LEU A 422 33.87 -17.36 -6.14
CA LEU A 422 34.61 -18.48 -5.56
C LEU A 422 35.73 -18.03 -4.62
N GLU A 423 36.42 -16.94 -4.94
CA GLU A 423 37.45 -16.34 -4.07
C GLU A 423 36.83 -15.81 -2.77
N GLN A 424 35.68 -15.14 -2.84
CA GLN A 424 35.00 -14.63 -1.64
C GLN A 424 34.45 -15.76 -0.77
N VAL A 425 33.90 -16.83 -1.36
CA VAL A 425 33.46 -18.02 -0.63
C VAL A 425 34.65 -18.71 0.09
N LYS A 426 35.86 -18.80 -0.55
CA LYS A 426 37.07 -19.33 0.07
C LYS A 426 37.56 -18.47 1.24
N LEU A 427 37.28 -17.17 1.24
CA LEU A 427 37.60 -16.22 2.30
C LEU A 427 36.56 -16.21 3.45
N GLY A 428 35.50 -17.03 3.34
CA GLY A 428 34.45 -17.13 4.35
C GLY A 428 33.40 -16.00 4.31
N HIS A 429 33.27 -15.34 3.17
CA HIS A 429 32.29 -14.27 2.94
C HIS A 429 31.04 -14.79 2.22
#